data_fab7667242e1ed99e5726f31ea9d35c9
#
_entry.id   fab7667242e1ed99e5726f31ea9d35c9
#
_cell.length_a   1.000
_cell.length_b   1.000
_cell.length_c   1.000
_cell.angle_alpha   90.00
_cell.angle_beta   90.00
_cell.angle_gamma   90.00
#
_symmetry.space_group_name_H-M   'P 1'
#
loop_
_entity.id
_entity.type
_entity.pdbx_description
1 polymer ?
#
loop_
_entity_poly.entity_id
_entity_poly.type
_entity_poly.pdbx_seq_one_letter_code
_entity_poly.pdbx_strand_id
1 'polypeptide(L)'
;MTTWHWILALLLAMGGLYIWQRLSTRRAGGKLFGSMKALYEGPHEYREVSLEGFPHLDHGYYQRMTAALEALGFRRLGDLEDVTSNASGIALPTLIRTMVSGDGKTVAGIYWVTMPGPLGLLLRLMRYIPARVVDLETPLDNGHFLLTSNAQAGGLDSPPEIHNEFMSRDTEPHDLWARHRARLVEIERREPPVRGLATADLAESLRYQNEIEEIKARFRRKRPGLVTAQEMERLAGPGQKGAARALHAEIVRQQRVGSEEGPDTADPRDQRPGAPS
;
A
#
# COMPACT_ATOMS: atom_id res chain seq x y z
N MET A 1 -19.18 38.76 -36.74
CA MET A 1 -19.41 37.57 -35.87
C MET A 1 -20.21 38.06 -34.68
N THR A 2 -21.44 37.60 -34.54
CA THR A 2 -22.36 38.05 -33.50
C THR A 2 -21.99 37.46 -32.14
N THR A 3 -22.25 38.14 -31.04
CA THR A 3 -22.01 37.72 -29.63
C THR A 3 -22.51 36.32 -29.33
N TRP A 4 -23.55 35.86 -30.03
CA TRP A 4 -24.11 34.51 -29.88
C TRP A 4 -23.14 33.38 -30.28
N HIS A 5 -22.27 33.57 -31.24
CA HIS A 5 -21.28 32.54 -31.65
C HIS A 5 -20.23 32.30 -30.56
N TRP A 6 -19.82 33.33 -29.84
CA TRP A 6 -18.89 33.24 -28.73
C TRP A 6 -19.53 32.55 -27.52
N ILE A 7 -20.81 32.84 -27.24
CA ILE A 7 -21.56 32.18 -26.16
C ILE A 7 -21.70 30.68 -26.45
N LEU A 8 -22.08 30.33 -27.69
CA LEU A 8 -22.20 28.91 -28.09
C LEU A 8 -20.86 28.21 -28.04
N ALA A 9 -19.75 28.80 -28.51
CA ALA A 9 -18.43 28.26 -28.46
C ALA A 9 -17.98 28.04 -27.00
N LEU A 10 -18.27 28.97 -26.09
CA LEU A 10 -17.98 28.85 -24.67
C LEU A 10 -18.75 27.67 -24.02
N LEU A 11 -20.06 27.55 -24.31
CA LEU A 11 -20.89 26.46 -23.81
C LEU A 11 -20.44 25.11 -24.32
N LEU A 12 -20.04 25.00 -25.60
CA LEU A 12 -19.47 23.77 -26.16
C LEU A 12 -18.13 23.43 -25.53
N ALA A 13 -17.25 24.41 -25.30
CA ALA A 13 -15.97 24.22 -24.62
C ALA A 13 -16.17 23.77 -23.17
N MET A 14 -17.08 24.41 -22.43
CA MET A 14 -17.42 23.99 -21.05
C MET A 14 -18.04 22.60 -21.00
N GLY A 15 -18.97 22.30 -21.94
CA GLY A 15 -19.55 20.95 -22.08
C GLY A 15 -18.50 19.91 -22.41
N GLY A 16 -17.59 20.19 -23.33
CA GLY A 16 -16.47 19.31 -23.68
C GLY A 16 -15.53 19.10 -22.51
N LEU A 17 -15.18 20.17 -21.78
CA LEU A 17 -14.35 20.08 -20.58
C LEU A 17 -15.03 19.26 -19.47
N TYR A 18 -16.33 19.47 -19.25
CA TYR A 18 -17.11 18.69 -18.28
C TYR A 18 -17.16 17.20 -18.64
N ILE A 19 -17.43 16.87 -19.91
CA ILE A 19 -17.44 15.48 -20.39
C ILE A 19 -16.06 14.85 -20.25
N TRP A 20 -15.01 15.56 -20.65
CA TRP A 20 -13.63 15.11 -20.52
C TRP A 20 -13.25 14.85 -19.06
N GLN A 21 -13.58 15.78 -18.16
CA GLN A 21 -13.35 15.63 -16.73
C GLN A 21 -14.09 14.42 -16.16
N ARG A 22 -15.36 14.22 -16.54
CA ARG A 22 -16.16 13.08 -16.10
C ARG A 22 -15.61 11.74 -16.59
N LEU A 23 -15.18 11.69 -17.85
CA LEU A 23 -14.58 10.48 -18.43
C LEU A 23 -13.20 10.16 -17.81
N SER A 24 -12.38 11.18 -17.58
CA SER A 24 -11.08 11.01 -16.94
C SER A 24 -11.22 10.55 -15.49
N THR A 25 -12.17 11.11 -14.73
CA THR A 25 -12.47 10.67 -13.35
C THR A 25 -12.94 9.21 -13.33
N ARG A 26 -13.82 8.82 -14.27
CA ARG A 26 -14.27 7.41 -14.37
C ARG A 26 -13.14 6.44 -14.66
N ARG A 27 -12.26 6.77 -15.62
CA ARG A 27 -11.10 5.94 -15.96
C ARG A 27 -10.11 5.86 -14.80
N ALA A 28 -9.83 6.98 -14.14
CA ALA A 28 -8.96 7.04 -12.97
C ALA A 28 -9.55 6.22 -11.80
N GLY A 29 -10.86 6.37 -11.53
CA GLY A 29 -11.55 5.63 -10.47
C GLY A 29 -11.54 4.13 -10.72
N GLY A 30 -11.84 3.68 -11.94
CA GLY A 30 -11.81 2.27 -12.32
C GLY A 30 -10.40 1.67 -12.21
N LYS A 31 -9.39 2.39 -12.69
CA LYS A 31 -8.00 1.95 -12.58
C LYS A 31 -7.54 1.86 -11.13
N LEU A 32 -7.82 2.87 -10.33
CA LEU A 32 -7.44 2.89 -8.91
C LEU A 32 -8.17 1.78 -8.14
N PHE A 33 -9.47 1.61 -8.36
CA PHE A 33 -10.23 0.52 -7.75
C PHE A 33 -9.67 -0.86 -8.13
N GLY A 34 -9.40 -1.10 -9.42
CA GLY A 34 -8.79 -2.35 -9.89
C GLY A 34 -7.45 -2.63 -9.23
N SER A 35 -6.57 -1.63 -9.13
CA SER A 35 -5.28 -1.77 -8.45
C SER A 35 -5.44 -2.04 -6.95
N MET A 36 -6.35 -1.34 -6.26
CA MET A 36 -6.63 -1.59 -4.85
C MET A 36 -7.27 -2.95 -4.62
N LYS A 37 -8.18 -3.36 -5.50
CA LYS A 37 -8.80 -4.68 -5.46
C LYS A 37 -7.73 -5.76 -5.56
N ALA A 38 -6.81 -5.66 -6.51
CA ALA A 38 -5.70 -6.59 -6.67
C ALA A 38 -4.82 -6.70 -5.42
N LEU A 39 -4.62 -5.58 -4.69
CA LEU A 39 -3.85 -5.57 -3.44
C LEU A 39 -4.55 -6.23 -2.25
N TYR A 40 -5.90 -6.24 -2.22
CA TYR A 40 -6.66 -6.63 -1.02
C TYR A 40 -7.59 -7.84 -1.23
N GLU A 41 -7.62 -8.45 -2.41
CA GLU A 41 -8.49 -9.61 -2.68
C GLU A 41 -7.89 -10.97 -2.31
N GLY A 42 -6.57 -11.11 -2.39
CA GLY A 42 -5.90 -12.39 -2.17
C GLY A 42 -4.66 -12.27 -1.30
N PRO A 43 -4.03 -13.41 -0.98
CA PRO A 43 -2.74 -13.42 -0.32
C PRO A 43 -1.67 -12.80 -1.22
N HIS A 44 -0.71 -12.12 -0.59
CA HIS A 44 0.43 -11.59 -1.32
C HIS A 44 1.38 -12.72 -1.70
N GLU A 45 1.88 -12.67 -2.93
CA GLU A 45 2.92 -13.55 -3.42
C GLU A 45 4.28 -12.86 -3.23
N TYR A 46 5.18 -13.52 -2.50
CA TYR A 46 6.54 -13.05 -2.28
C TYR A 46 7.53 -13.97 -2.98
N ARG A 47 8.55 -13.38 -3.57
CA ARG A 47 9.63 -14.11 -4.24
C ARG A 47 10.98 -13.60 -3.74
N GLU A 48 11.87 -14.52 -3.41
CA GLU A 48 13.26 -14.17 -3.11
C GLU A 48 13.97 -13.71 -4.39
N VAL A 49 14.65 -12.59 -4.30
CA VAL A 49 15.27 -11.90 -5.45
C VAL A 49 16.63 -11.32 -5.05
N SER A 50 17.35 -10.84 -6.06
CA SER A 50 18.62 -10.13 -5.87
C SER A 50 18.49 -8.67 -6.27
N LEU A 51 19.16 -7.78 -5.54
CA LEU A 51 19.14 -6.33 -5.79
C LEU A 51 19.67 -5.99 -7.20
N GLU A 52 20.55 -6.81 -7.75
CA GLU A 52 21.11 -6.66 -9.10
C GLU A 52 20.03 -6.76 -10.19
N GLY A 53 18.93 -7.48 -9.91
CA GLY A 53 17.75 -7.55 -10.80
C GLY A 53 16.94 -6.26 -10.86
N PHE A 54 17.26 -5.26 -10.03
CA PHE A 54 16.53 -3.99 -9.92
C PHE A 54 17.45 -2.78 -10.17
N PRO A 55 17.99 -2.60 -11.39
CA PRO A 55 18.99 -1.57 -11.68
C PRO A 55 18.47 -0.13 -11.54
N HIS A 56 17.14 0.06 -11.50
CA HIS A 56 16.49 1.36 -11.31
C HIS A 56 16.42 1.81 -9.86
N LEU A 57 16.68 0.91 -8.89
CA LEU A 57 16.70 1.23 -7.47
C LEU A 57 18.02 1.89 -7.05
N ASP A 58 18.00 2.68 -5.99
CA ASP A 58 19.20 3.27 -5.38
C ASP A 58 19.94 2.23 -4.54
N HIS A 59 20.83 1.47 -5.17
CA HIS A 59 21.63 0.44 -4.50
C HIS A 59 22.45 1.01 -3.32
N GLY A 60 22.95 2.25 -3.47
CA GLY A 60 23.68 2.92 -2.39
C GLY A 60 22.79 3.19 -1.15
N TYR A 61 21.51 3.47 -1.36
CA TYR A 61 20.56 3.58 -0.25
C TYR A 61 20.43 2.26 0.51
N TYR A 62 20.20 1.15 -0.19
CA TYR A 62 20.09 -0.18 0.43
C TYR A 62 21.36 -0.55 1.21
N GLN A 63 22.53 -0.29 0.64
CA GLN A 63 23.81 -0.55 1.31
C GLN A 63 23.97 0.28 2.59
N ARG A 64 23.70 1.59 2.54
CA ARG A 64 23.82 2.46 3.72
C ARG A 64 22.85 2.06 4.84
N MET A 65 21.57 1.77 4.51
CA MET A 65 20.58 1.37 5.52
C MET A 65 20.90 0.00 6.11
N THR A 66 21.37 -0.93 5.27
CA THR A 66 21.84 -2.24 5.75
C THR A 66 22.97 -2.07 6.76
N ALA A 67 24.03 -1.34 6.42
CA ALA A 67 25.17 -1.11 7.31
C ALA A 67 24.75 -0.39 8.62
N ALA A 68 23.82 0.57 8.53
CA ALA A 68 23.31 1.25 9.72
C ALA A 68 22.54 0.31 10.65
N LEU A 69 21.71 -0.59 10.10
CA LEU A 69 20.98 -1.59 10.90
C LEU A 69 21.90 -2.70 11.42
N GLU A 70 22.90 -3.14 10.65
CA GLU A 70 23.92 -4.09 11.12
C GLU A 70 24.70 -3.54 12.31
N ALA A 71 25.05 -2.24 12.30
CA ALA A 71 25.69 -1.57 13.43
C ALA A 71 24.80 -1.54 14.69
N LEU A 72 23.48 -1.68 14.54
CA LEU A 72 22.49 -1.79 15.63
C LEU A 72 22.22 -3.26 16.04
N GLY A 73 22.95 -4.22 15.46
CA GLY A 73 22.82 -5.63 15.76
C GLY A 73 21.79 -6.39 14.94
N PHE A 74 21.27 -5.81 13.86
CA PHE A 74 20.42 -6.55 12.92
C PHE A 74 21.26 -7.45 12.02
N ARG A 75 20.69 -8.57 11.59
CA ARG A 75 21.25 -9.44 10.56
C ARG A 75 20.30 -9.53 9.37
N ARG A 76 20.83 -9.62 8.17
CA ARG A 76 20.03 -9.79 6.96
C ARG A 76 19.40 -11.18 6.91
N LEU A 77 18.12 -11.26 6.51
CA LEU A 77 17.39 -12.51 6.24
C LEU A 77 17.35 -12.79 4.74
N GLY A 78 17.04 -11.80 3.90
CA GLY A 78 16.95 -11.94 2.45
C GLY A 78 16.44 -10.67 1.79
N ASP A 79 16.35 -10.71 0.47
CA ASP A 79 15.72 -9.68 -0.34
C ASP A 79 14.48 -10.28 -1.02
N LEU A 80 13.34 -9.62 -0.87
CA LEU A 80 12.03 -10.08 -1.33
C LEU A 80 11.43 -9.11 -2.34
N GLU A 81 10.77 -9.64 -3.34
CA GLU A 81 9.83 -8.91 -4.19
C GLU A 81 8.41 -9.26 -3.76
N ASP A 82 7.59 -8.27 -3.46
CA ASP A 82 6.13 -8.45 -3.38
C ASP A 82 5.55 -8.39 -4.80
N VAL A 83 5.37 -9.56 -5.40
CA VAL A 83 4.89 -9.71 -6.78
C VAL A 83 3.49 -9.13 -6.94
N THR A 84 2.63 -9.31 -5.94
CA THR A 84 1.25 -8.78 -5.93
C THR A 84 1.23 -7.27 -5.95
N SER A 85 2.02 -6.62 -5.08
CA SER A 85 2.13 -5.16 -5.05
C SER A 85 2.74 -4.60 -6.32
N ASN A 86 3.78 -5.24 -6.84
CA ASN A 86 4.42 -4.83 -8.08
C ASN A 86 3.51 -4.96 -9.30
N ALA A 87 2.70 -6.03 -9.37
CA ALA A 87 1.72 -6.25 -10.43
C ALA A 87 0.56 -5.24 -10.42
N SER A 88 0.29 -4.57 -9.29
CA SER A 88 -0.76 -3.55 -9.18
C SER A 88 -0.55 -2.35 -10.11
N GLY A 89 0.68 -2.12 -10.58
CA GLY A 89 1.05 -1.05 -11.51
C GLY A 89 0.97 0.36 -10.92
N ILE A 90 0.85 0.49 -9.58
CA ILE A 90 0.83 1.78 -8.88
C ILE A 90 2.24 2.38 -8.83
N ALA A 91 3.24 1.56 -8.54
CA ALA A 91 4.65 1.95 -8.45
C ALA A 91 5.51 1.15 -9.43
N LEU A 92 6.77 1.56 -9.59
CA LEU A 92 7.77 0.69 -10.23
C LEU A 92 8.05 -0.49 -9.32
N PRO A 93 8.40 -1.66 -9.89
CA PRO A 93 8.78 -2.82 -9.09
C PRO A 93 9.83 -2.46 -8.05
N THR A 94 9.60 -2.87 -6.82
CA THR A 94 10.50 -2.62 -5.71
C THR A 94 10.89 -3.90 -5.02
N LEU A 95 12.00 -3.84 -4.31
CA LEU A 95 12.55 -4.91 -3.49
C LEU A 95 12.48 -4.50 -2.03
N ILE A 96 12.14 -5.43 -1.17
CA ILE A 96 12.14 -5.30 0.28
C ILE A 96 13.35 -6.08 0.82
N ARG A 97 14.35 -5.39 1.34
CA ARG A 97 15.42 -6.03 2.08
C ARG A 97 14.95 -6.29 3.49
N THR A 98 14.93 -7.54 3.88
CA THR A 98 14.44 -8.00 5.19
C THR A 98 15.61 -8.29 6.11
N MET A 99 15.59 -7.69 7.30
CA MET A 99 16.58 -7.90 8.35
C MET A 99 15.87 -8.20 9.67
N VAL A 100 16.57 -8.81 10.63
CA VAL A 100 16.02 -9.12 11.95
C VAL A 100 16.98 -8.66 13.04
N SER A 101 16.43 -8.12 14.14
CA SER A 101 17.20 -7.69 15.32
C SER A 101 17.93 -8.84 15.99
N GLY A 102 18.98 -8.54 16.77
CA GLY A 102 19.80 -9.55 17.45
C GLY A 102 19.02 -10.42 18.44
N ASP A 103 17.93 -9.90 19.03
CA ASP A 103 17.02 -10.67 19.89
C ASP A 103 15.93 -11.43 19.12
N GLY A 104 15.89 -11.28 17.78
CA GLY A 104 14.93 -11.92 16.90
C GLY A 104 13.53 -11.34 16.90
N LYS A 105 13.21 -10.38 17.76
CA LYS A 105 11.82 -9.91 17.95
C LYS A 105 11.35 -8.91 16.90
N THR A 106 12.26 -8.15 16.30
CA THR A 106 11.90 -7.08 15.36
C THR A 106 12.46 -7.37 13.98
N VAL A 107 11.60 -7.37 12.99
CA VAL A 107 11.94 -7.41 11.57
C VAL A 107 12.04 -5.98 11.05
N ALA A 108 13.07 -5.70 10.25
CA ALA A 108 13.22 -4.45 9.53
C ALA A 108 13.06 -4.68 8.04
N GLY A 109 12.21 -3.89 7.40
CA GLY A 109 12.05 -3.80 5.95
C GLY A 109 12.70 -2.52 5.41
N ILE A 110 13.60 -2.65 4.44
CA ILE A 110 14.20 -1.52 3.73
C ILE A 110 13.70 -1.56 2.30
N TYR A 111 13.05 -0.48 1.84
CA TYR A 111 12.58 -0.41 0.47
C TYR A 111 12.52 1.02 -0.07
N TRP A 112 12.50 1.12 -1.40
CA TRP A 112 12.47 2.37 -2.12
C TRP A 112 11.33 2.39 -3.12
N VAL A 113 10.33 3.23 -2.85
CA VAL A 113 9.14 3.37 -3.69
C VAL A 113 9.29 4.53 -4.66
N THR A 114 9.10 4.29 -5.94
CA THR A 114 9.06 5.31 -6.98
C THR A 114 7.93 5.04 -7.97
N MET A 115 7.49 6.08 -8.67
CA MET A 115 6.40 6.00 -9.64
C MET A 115 6.86 6.49 -11.00
N PRO A 116 6.43 5.83 -12.09
CA PRO A 116 6.73 6.27 -13.46
C PRO A 116 5.82 7.40 -13.92
N GLY A 117 6.19 8.02 -15.04
CA GLY A 117 5.35 8.95 -15.79
C GLY A 117 5.20 10.35 -15.20
N PRO A 118 4.28 11.15 -15.75
CA PRO A 118 4.09 12.56 -15.37
C PRO A 118 3.69 12.74 -13.90
N LEU A 119 2.88 11.84 -13.35
CA LEU A 119 2.52 11.85 -11.94
C LEU A 119 3.75 11.60 -11.07
N GLY A 120 4.58 10.63 -11.44
CA GLY A 120 5.86 10.37 -10.76
C GLY A 120 6.78 11.60 -10.78
N LEU A 121 6.87 12.28 -11.92
CA LEU A 121 7.63 13.53 -12.01
C LEU A 121 7.08 14.62 -11.08
N LEU A 122 5.77 14.83 -11.06
CA LEU A 122 5.11 15.78 -10.17
C LEU A 122 5.38 15.47 -8.70
N LEU A 123 5.21 14.20 -8.29
CA LEU A 123 5.47 13.77 -6.92
C LEU A 123 6.94 13.91 -6.53
N ARG A 124 7.88 13.74 -7.48
CA ARG A 124 9.31 14.06 -7.27
C ARG A 124 9.54 15.54 -7.01
N LEU A 125 8.93 16.42 -7.80
CA LEU A 125 9.03 17.88 -7.61
C LEU A 125 8.46 18.30 -6.25
N MET A 126 7.39 17.66 -5.80
CA MET A 126 6.79 17.87 -4.49
C MET A 126 7.54 17.14 -3.34
N ARG A 127 8.61 16.43 -3.64
CA ARG A 127 9.43 15.64 -2.69
C ARG A 127 8.67 14.51 -1.98
N TYR A 128 7.57 14.03 -2.54
CA TYR A 128 6.85 12.85 -2.01
C TYR A 128 7.55 11.55 -2.38
N ILE A 129 8.19 11.47 -3.54
CA ILE A 129 8.91 10.32 -4.04
C ILE A 129 10.31 10.74 -4.56
N PRO A 130 11.29 9.83 -4.63
CA PRO A 130 11.19 8.48 -4.12
C PRO A 130 11.00 8.45 -2.60
N ALA A 131 10.13 7.57 -2.13
CA ALA A 131 10.03 7.29 -0.71
C ALA A 131 11.10 6.26 -0.34
N ARG A 132 12.01 6.68 0.52
CA ARG A 132 13.05 5.83 1.12
C ARG A 132 12.55 5.40 2.48
N VAL A 133 12.21 4.14 2.63
CA VAL A 133 11.48 3.66 3.79
C VAL A 133 12.29 2.62 4.54
N VAL A 134 12.30 2.77 5.84
CA VAL A 134 12.69 1.74 6.80
C VAL A 134 11.50 1.52 7.73
N ASP A 135 10.97 0.32 7.72
CA ASP A 135 9.91 -0.13 8.63
C ASP A 135 10.49 -1.08 9.66
N LEU A 136 10.07 -0.94 10.90
CA LEU A 136 10.37 -1.85 11.99
C LEU A 136 9.06 -2.49 12.47
N GLU A 137 8.99 -3.81 12.45
CA GLU A 137 7.80 -4.58 12.76
C GLU A 137 8.10 -5.63 13.84
N THR A 138 7.25 -5.70 14.86
CA THR A 138 7.28 -6.74 15.89
C THR A 138 5.92 -7.40 15.98
N PRO A 139 5.78 -8.70 15.68
CA PRO A 139 4.58 -9.46 15.95
C PRO A 139 4.39 -9.62 17.46
N LEU A 140 3.15 -9.53 17.94
CA LEU A 140 2.78 -9.62 19.34
C LEU A 140 1.98 -10.90 19.61
N ASP A 141 2.11 -11.45 20.81
CA ASP A 141 1.47 -12.72 21.21
C ASP A 141 -0.07 -12.67 21.31
N ASN A 142 -0.65 -11.47 21.23
CA ASN A 142 -2.09 -11.27 21.12
C ASN A 142 -2.62 -11.16 19.68
N GLY A 143 -1.79 -11.46 18.66
CA GLY A 143 -2.14 -11.36 17.24
C GLY A 143 -2.14 -9.93 16.68
N HIS A 144 -1.60 -8.97 17.42
CA HIS A 144 -1.37 -7.60 16.97
C HIS A 144 0.06 -7.42 16.46
N PHE A 145 0.31 -6.28 15.85
CA PHE A 145 1.63 -5.91 15.35
C PHE A 145 2.01 -4.51 15.81
N LEU A 146 3.25 -4.36 16.26
CA LEU A 146 3.84 -3.05 16.51
C LEU A 146 4.66 -2.64 15.28
N LEU A 147 4.32 -1.51 14.67
CA LEU A 147 5.01 -0.96 13.51
C LEU A 147 5.52 0.44 13.79
N THR A 148 6.78 0.70 13.47
CA THR A 148 7.39 2.04 13.51
C THR A 148 8.10 2.28 12.18
N SER A 149 7.75 3.36 11.50
CA SER A 149 8.20 3.63 10.13
C SER A 149 8.64 5.08 9.96
N ASN A 150 9.61 5.32 9.08
CA ASN A 150 9.89 6.64 8.55
C ASN A 150 9.11 6.93 7.25
N ALA A 151 8.19 6.04 6.86
CA ALA A 151 7.26 6.34 5.79
C ALA A 151 6.38 7.52 6.19
N GLN A 152 6.10 8.37 5.22
CA GLN A 152 5.12 9.42 5.45
C GLN A 152 3.75 8.77 5.66
N ALA A 153 3.06 9.13 6.75
CA ALA A 153 1.71 8.63 7.00
C ALA A 153 0.85 8.80 5.73
N GLY A 154 0.46 7.69 5.12
CA GLY A 154 -0.17 7.68 3.79
C GLY A 154 -1.61 8.18 3.75
N GLY A 155 -2.10 8.81 4.83
CA GLY A 155 -3.49 9.31 4.90
C GLY A 155 -4.56 8.22 4.99
N LEU A 156 -4.19 6.95 4.90
CA LEU A 156 -5.08 5.82 5.06
C LEU A 156 -5.16 5.40 6.53
N ASP A 157 -6.36 5.03 6.99
CA ASP A 157 -6.55 4.51 8.33
C ASP A 157 -5.92 3.12 8.45
N SER A 158 -5.38 2.84 9.64
CA SER A 158 -4.82 1.53 9.98
C SER A 158 -5.82 0.67 10.74
N PRO A 159 -5.75 -0.66 10.59
CA PRO A 159 -6.49 -1.57 11.47
C PRO A 159 -6.07 -1.38 12.94
N PRO A 160 -6.98 -1.56 13.90
CA PRO A 160 -6.65 -1.44 15.32
C PRO A 160 -5.64 -2.48 15.81
N GLU A 161 -5.53 -3.60 15.10
CA GLU A 161 -4.55 -4.67 15.38
C GLU A 161 -3.12 -4.27 15.01
N ILE A 162 -2.93 -3.20 14.21
CA ILE A 162 -1.61 -2.71 13.80
C ILE A 162 -1.34 -1.38 14.49
N HIS A 163 -0.47 -1.39 15.49
CA HIS A 163 -0.07 -0.22 16.27
C HIS A 163 0.99 0.58 15.52
N ASN A 164 0.55 1.42 14.57
CA ASN A 164 1.44 2.22 13.73
C ASN A 164 1.93 3.48 14.42
N GLU A 165 3.20 3.80 14.19
CA GLU A 165 3.76 5.14 14.40
C GLU A 165 4.62 5.52 13.21
N PHE A 166 4.35 6.70 12.65
CA PHE A 166 5.10 7.25 11.54
C PHE A 166 5.96 8.41 12.03
N MET A 167 7.26 8.27 11.85
CA MET A 167 8.25 9.29 12.15
C MET A 167 8.55 10.13 10.89
N SER A 168 9.38 11.14 11.04
CA SER A 168 9.84 11.93 9.89
C SER A 168 10.55 11.04 8.86
N ARG A 169 10.34 11.33 7.58
CA ARG A 169 11.02 10.63 6.48
C ARG A 169 12.56 10.70 6.55
N ASP A 170 13.07 11.71 7.24
CA ASP A 170 14.52 11.92 7.42
C ASP A 170 15.02 11.32 8.75
N THR A 171 14.17 10.51 9.44
CA THR A 171 14.58 9.82 10.67
C THR A 171 15.59 8.73 10.34
N GLU A 172 16.74 8.80 11.02
CA GLU A 172 17.80 7.83 10.87
C GLU A 172 17.44 6.48 11.52
N PRO A 173 18.02 5.34 11.06
CA PRO A 173 17.74 4.02 11.60
C PRO A 173 17.95 3.89 13.10
N HIS A 174 18.94 4.57 13.67
CA HIS A 174 19.20 4.58 15.11
C HIS A 174 18.02 5.14 15.91
N ASP A 175 17.48 6.29 15.49
CA ASP A 175 16.38 6.94 16.19
C ASP A 175 15.07 6.18 16.01
N LEU A 176 14.86 5.62 14.80
CA LEU A 176 13.74 4.74 14.51
C LEU A 176 13.75 3.51 15.42
N TRP A 177 14.91 2.87 15.55
CA TRP A 177 15.11 1.71 16.43
C TRP A 177 14.92 2.06 17.91
N ALA A 178 15.49 3.16 18.37
CA ALA A 178 15.33 3.62 19.75
C ALA A 178 13.83 3.83 20.08
N ARG A 179 13.10 4.48 19.18
CA ARG A 179 11.66 4.70 19.33
C ARG A 179 10.87 3.40 19.34
N HIS A 180 11.15 2.49 18.40
CA HIS A 180 10.48 1.19 18.31
C HIS A 180 10.65 0.38 19.60
N ARG A 181 11.87 0.29 20.12
CA ARG A 181 12.17 -0.38 21.40
C ARG A 181 11.43 0.24 22.57
N ALA A 182 11.39 1.56 22.65
CA ALA A 182 10.67 2.25 23.72
C ALA A 182 9.17 1.89 23.70
N ARG A 183 8.56 1.85 22.52
CA ARG A 183 7.16 1.44 22.33
C ARG A 183 6.92 -0.03 22.66
N LEU A 184 7.84 -0.91 22.30
CA LEU A 184 7.74 -2.33 22.64
C LEU A 184 7.76 -2.52 24.18
N VAL A 185 8.69 -1.88 24.87
CA VAL A 185 8.76 -1.88 26.34
C VAL A 185 7.47 -1.33 26.96
N GLU A 186 6.89 -0.28 26.39
CA GLU A 186 5.62 0.30 26.86
C GLU A 186 4.47 -0.70 26.71
N ILE A 187 4.41 -1.43 25.60
CA ILE A 187 3.38 -2.47 25.37
C ILE A 187 3.59 -3.66 26.32
N GLU A 188 4.81 -4.12 26.49
CA GLU A 188 5.15 -5.26 27.35
C GLU A 188 4.86 -4.98 28.85
N ARG A 189 4.75 -3.70 29.26
CA ARG A 189 4.39 -3.29 30.62
C ARG A 189 2.89 -3.14 30.88
N ARG A 190 2.05 -3.26 29.85
CA ARG A 190 0.58 -3.16 30.01
C ARG A 190 0.02 -4.38 30.74
N GLU A 191 -1.15 -4.22 31.30
CA GLU A 191 -1.91 -5.31 31.92
C GLU A 191 -3.19 -5.60 31.10
N PRO A 192 -3.38 -6.81 30.61
CA PRO A 192 -2.47 -7.97 30.69
C PRO A 192 -1.20 -7.74 29.86
N PRO A 193 -0.07 -8.35 30.23
CA PRO A 193 1.21 -8.17 29.50
C PRO A 193 1.09 -8.78 28.10
N VAL A 194 1.60 -8.04 27.12
CA VAL A 194 1.69 -8.47 25.71
C VAL A 194 3.17 -8.54 25.34
N ARG A 195 3.60 -9.62 24.71
CA ARG A 195 5.03 -9.88 24.41
C ARG A 195 5.31 -9.86 22.91
N GLY A 196 6.46 -9.33 22.54
CA GLY A 196 6.98 -9.50 21.18
C GLY A 196 7.39 -10.94 20.92
N LEU A 197 6.95 -11.50 19.79
CA LEU A 197 7.31 -12.82 19.32
C LEU A 197 8.64 -12.76 18.56
N ALA A 198 9.40 -13.84 18.60
CA ALA A 198 10.63 -13.95 17.83
C ALA A 198 10.33 -14.37 16.38
N THR A 199 11.20 -13.93 15.48
CA THR A 199 11.23 -14.29 14.05
C THR A 199 12.59 -14.94 13.79
N ALA A 200 12.60 -16.23 13.55
CA ALA A 200 13.84 -17.01 13.45
C ALA A 200 14.51 -16.84 12.07
N ASP A 201 13.71 -16.84 11.01
CA ASP A 201 14.17 -16.88 9.62
C ASP A 201 13.25 -16.12 8.66
N LEU A 202 13.59 -16.16 7.38
CA LEU A 202 12.84 -15.51 6.31
C LEU A 202 11.42 -16.08 6.14
N ALA A 203 11.25 -17.40 6.30
CA ALA A 203 9.96 -18.06 6.13
C ALA A 203 8.98 -17.61 7.23
N GLU A 204 9.45 -17.49 8.47
CA GLU A 204 8.62 -16.97 9.56
C GLU A 204 8.32 -15.47 9.38
N SER A 205 9.28 -14.68 8.91
CA SER A 205 9.07 -13.28 8.54
C SER A 205 7.97 -13.15 7.48
N LEU A 206 7.98 -13.98 6.43
CA LEU A 206 6.96 -14.02 5.39
C LEU A 206 5.58 -14.42 5.95
N ARG A 207 5.53 -15.34 6.89
CA ARG A 207 4.27 -15.72 7.55
C ARG A 207 3.64 -14.52 8.26
N TYR A 208 4.43 -13.78 9.05
CA TYR A 208 3.95 -12.57 9.72
C TYR A 208 3.57 -11.45 8.73
N GLN A 209 4.33 -11.30 7.65
CA GLN A 209 4.00 -10.33 6.61
C GLN A 209 2.64 -10.64 5.95
N ASN A 210 2.39 -11.91 5.61
CA ASN A 210 1.09 -12.32 5.08
C ASN A 210 -0.04 -12.11 6.08
N GLU A 211 0.21 -12.30 7.38
CA GLU A 211 -0.77 -12.04 8.43
C GLU A 211 -1.12 -10.55 8.54
N ILE A 212 -0.11 -9.66 8.47
CA ILE A 212 -0.29 -8.21 8.41
C ILE A 212 -1.14 -7.81 7.18
N GLU A 213 -0.82 -8.35 6.00
CA GLU A 213 -1.56 -8.04 4.77
C GLU A 213 -3.00 -8.55 4.84
N GLU A 214 -3.27 -9.73 5.42
CA GLU A 214 -4.64 -10.21 5.62
C GLU A 214 -5.43 -9.35 6.62
N ILE A 215 -4.79 -8.87 7.69
CA ILE A 215 -5.41 -7.91 8.63
C ILE A 215 -5.79 -6.63 7.89
N LYS A 216 -4.87 -6.07 7.09
CA LYS A 216 -5.12 -4.89 6.26
C LYS A 216 -6.24 -5.14 5.25
N ALA A 217 -6.20 -6.27 4.54
CA ALA A 217 -7.19 -6.65 3.54
C ALA A 217 -8.58 -6.79 4.15
N ARG A 218 -8.71 -7.51 5.28
CA ARG A 218 -9.96 -7.67 6.03
C ARG A 218 -10.53 -6.32 6.50
N PHE A 219 -9.67 -5.41 6.95
CA PHE A 219 -10.05 -4.07 7.37
C PHE A 219 -10.54 -3.22 6.19
N ARG A 220 -9.88 -3.33 5.01
CA ARG A 220 -10.24 -2.60 3.79
C ARG A 220 -11.52 -3.13 3.16
N ARG A 221 -11.71 -4.44 3.09
CA ARG A 221 -12.92 -5.07 2.53
C ARG A 221 -14.21 -4.65 3.24
N LYS A 222 -14.15 -4.21 4.50
CA LYS A 222 -15.28 -3.67 5.25
C LYS A 222 -15.68 -2.25 4.84
N ARG A 223 -14.90 -1.58 3.97
CA ARG A 223 -15.13 -0.20 3.55
C ARG A 223 -15.68 -0.12 2.14
N PRO A 224 -16.70 0.72 1.87
CA PRO A 224 -17.16 0.97 0.50
C PRO A 224 -16.01 1.52 -0.36
N GLY A 225 -15.72 0.85 -1.48
CA GLY A 225 -14.62 1.22 -2.37
C GLY A 225 -13.23 0.94 -1.81
N LEU A 226 -13.10 0.12 -0.73
CA LEU A 226 -11.85 -0.20 -0.02
C LEU A 226 -11.20 1.00 0.70
N VAL A 227 -11.69 2.22 0.48
CA VAL A 227 -11.23 3.46 1.11
C VAL A 227 -12.45 4.31 1.51
N THR A 228 -12.28 5.20 2.47
CA THR A 228 -13.32 6.16 2.85
C THR A 228 -13.16 7.48 2.10
N ALA A 229 -14.24 8.27 1.99
CA ALA A 229 -14.16 9.61 1.42
C ALA A 229 -13.19 10.51 2.19
N GLN A 230 -13.11 10.35 3.52
CA GLN A 230 -12.20 11.11 4.37
C GLN A 230 -10.74 10.76 4.09
N GLU A 231 -10.42 9.47 3.91
CA GLU A 231 -9.08 9.03 3.50
C GLU A 231 -8.69 9.65 2.16
N MET A 232 -9.60 9.62 1.18
CA MET A 232 -9.36 10.24 -0.12
C MET A 232 -9.14 11.76 -0.02
N GLU A 233 -9.86 12.45 0.86
CA GLU A 233 -9.66 13.88 1.10
C GLU A 233 -8.29 14.17 1.76
N ARG A 234 -7.84 13.32 2.68
CA ARG A 234 -6.51 13.44 3.30
C ARG A 234 -5.39 13.25 2.27
N LEU A 235 -5.55 12.24 1.40
CA LEU A 235 -4.60 11.97 0.32
C LEU A 235 -4.51 13.10 -0.70
N ALA A 236 -5.65 13.70 -1.05
CA ALA A 236 -5.71 14.77 -2.06
C ALA A 236 -5.23 16.14 -1.53
N GLY A 237 -5.27 16.35 -0.22
CA GLY A 237 -4.91 17.62 0.41
C GLY A 237 -6.02 18.69 0.36
N PRO A 238 -5.79 19.84 1.00
CA PRO A 238 -6.86 20.81 1.31
C PRO A 238 -7.55 21.42 0.10
N GLY A 239 -6.85 21.61 -1.02
CA GLY A 239 -7.40 22.25 -2.22
C GLY A 239 -8.20 21.31 -3.15
N GLN A 240 -8.22 20.00 -2.91
CA GLN A 240 -8.76 19.00 -3.85
C GLN A 240 -9.87 18.12 -3.27
N LYS A 241 -10.46 18.51 -2.15
CA LYS A 241 -11.51 17.72 -1.47
C LYS A 241 -12.70 17.36 -2.36
N GLY A 242 -13.15 18.27 -3.21
CA GLY A 242 -14.25 18.04 -4.15
C GLY A 242 -13.91 16.95 -5.18
N ALA A 243 -12.72 17.00 -5.76
CA ALA A 243 -12.23 15.99 -6.69
C ALA A 243 -12.05 14.63 -6.02
N ALA A 244 -11.54 14.61 -4.78
CA ALA A 244 -11.40 13.40 -3.98
C ALA A 244 -12.74 12.71 -3.70
N ARG A 245 -13.77 13.47 -3.33
CA ARG A 245 -15.14 12.94 -3.15
C ARG A 245 -15.74 12.39 -4.43
N ALA A 246 -15.55 13.09 -5.55
CA ALA A 246 -16.03 12.62 -6.86
C ALA A 246 -15.33 11.31 -7.27
N LEU A 247 -14.03 11.21 -7.05
CA LEU A 247 -13.26 10.00 -7.31
C LEU A 247 -13.70 8.85 -6.41
N HIS A 248 -13.89 9.09 -5.10
CA HIS A 248 -14.41 8.09 -4.16
C HIS A 248 -15.80 7.59 -4.58
N ALA A 249 -16.73 8.48 -4.93
CA ALA A 249 -18.05 8.10 -5.40
C ALA A 249 -18.00 7.21 -6.65
N GLU A 250 -17.06 7.47 -7.56
CA GLU A 250 -16.84 6.64 -8.74
C GLU A 250 -16.26 5.26 -8.38
N ILE A 251 -15.31 5.19 -7.44
CA ILE A 251 -14.75 3.92 -6.93
C ILE A 251 -15.86 3.05 -6.33
N VAL A 252 -16.71 3.63 -5.48
CA VAL A 252 -17.85 2.91 -4.86
C VAL A 252 -18.84 2.43 -5.92
N ARG A 253 -19.08 3.25 -6.97
CA ARG A 253 -19.93 2.84 -8.10
C ARG A 253 -19.35 1.64 -8.85
N GLN A 254 -18.04 1.63 -9.12
CA GLN A 254 -17.34 0.51 -9.78
C GLN A 254 -17.42 -0.77 -8.94
N GLN A 255 -17.28 -0.67 -7.63
CA GLN A 255 -17.44 -1.80 -6.73
C GLN A 255 -18.82 -2.45 -6.83
N ARG A 256 -19.89 -1.62 -6.89
CA ARG A 256 -21.27 -2.12 -7.02
C ARG A 256 -21.51 -2.84 -8.33
N VAL A 257 -21.07 -2.24 -9.45
CA VAL A 257 -21.19 -2.87 -10.78
C VAL A 257 -20.47 -4.22 -10.82
N GLY A 258 -19.24 -4.29 -10.32
CA GLY A 258 -18.49 -5.55 -10.27
C GLY A 258 -19.10 -6.61 -9.32
N SER A 259 -19.94 -6.19 -8.38
CA SER A 259 -20.65 -7.13 -7.50
C SER A 259 -21.94 -7.66 -8.13
N GLU A 260 -22.56 -6.90 -9.04
CA GLU A 260 -23.77 -7.30 -9.78
C GLU A 260 -23.45 -8.19 -10.97
N GLU A 261 -22.23 -8.11 -11.51
CA GLU A 261 -21.73 -8.98 -12.61
C GLU A 261 -21.09 -10.29 -12.11
N GLY A 262 -21.15 -10.61 -10.80
CA GLY A 262 -20.66 -11.87 -10.21
C GLY A 262 -21.49 -13.09 -10.64
N PRO A 263 -21.01 -14.33 -10.47
CA PRO A 263 -21.14 -15.49 -11.34
C PRO A 263 -22.54 -16.10 -11.39
N ASP A 264 -23.51 -15.42 -12.01
CA ASP A 264 -24.84 -15.97 -12.28
C ASP A 264 -25.08 -16.24 -13.78
N THR A 265 -24.02 -16.42 -14.56
CA THR A 265 -24.10 -16.91 -15.93
C THR A 265 -23.45 -18.29 -16.07
N ALA A 266 -23.80 -19.22 -15.21
CA ALA A 266 -23.75 -20.63 -15.56
C ALA A 266 -24.88 -20.84 -16.58
N ASP A 267 -24.55 -20.89 -17.89
CA ASP A 267 -25.49 -21.18 -18.97
C ASP A 267 -26.24 -22.50 -18.64
N PRO A 268 -27.59 -22.46 -18.46
CA PRO A 268 -28.35 -23.67 -18.16
C PRO A 268 -28.27 -24.75 -19.23
N ARG A 269 -27.59 -24.49 -20.35
CA ARG A 269 -27.45 -25.40 -21.51
C ARG A 269 -26.32 -26.41 -21.38
N ASP A 270 -25.46 -26.31 -20.37
CA ASP A 270 -24.36 -27.27 -20.22
C ASP A 270 -24.68 -28.51 -19.38
N GLN A 271 -25.94 -28.64 -18.94
CA GLN A 271 -26.49 -29.91 -18.40
C GLN A 271 -27.07 -30.79 -19.48
N ARG A 272 -26.23 -31.33 -20.38
CA ARG A 272 -26.62 -32.47 -21.21
C ARG A 272 -26.54 -33.74 -20.35
N PRO A 273 -27.68 -34.47 -20.14
CA PRO A 273 -27.62 -35.76 -19.50
C PRO A 273 -26.91 -36.75 -20.46
N GLY A 274 -25.89 -37.43 -19.92
CA GLY A 274 -25.14 -38.46 -20.61
C GLY A 274 -26.07 -39.55 -21.12
N ALA A 275 -25.90 -39.95 -22.39
CA ALA A 275 -26.56 -41.08 -22.99
C ALA A 275 -26.03 -42.37 -22.34
N PRO A 276 -26.91 -43.37 -22.11
CA PRO A 276 -26.49 -44.68 -21.62
C PRO A 276 -26.02 -45.54 -22.78
N SER A 277 -24.98 -46.31 -22.56
CA SER A 277 -24.66 -47.52 -23.35
C SER A 277 -24.12 -48.57 -22.38
#